data_b0d4b2cf716398ff6011de85adbefbf8
#
_entry.id   b0d4b2cf716398ff6011de85adbefbf8
#
_cell.length_a   1.000
_cell.length_b   1.000
_cell.length_c   1.000
_cell.angle_alpha   90.00
_cell.angle_beta   90.00
_cell.angle_gamma   90.00
#
_symmetry.space_group_name_H-M   'P 1'
#
loop_
_entity.id
_entity.type
_entity.pdbx_description
1 polymer ?
#
loop_
_entity_poly.entity_id
_entity_poly.type
_entity_poly.pdbx_seq_one_letter_code
_entity_poly.pdbx_strand_id
1 'polypeptide(L)'
;MREAVVLVHGLWSVAGVDLLRLRNRLSSAGYECHMFNYHVWGKPPAEIAGKLNQFIEKIDAPKIHIVAHSFGGIVTMHLFDQFPFNKDGRIVLLASPVNGSAVGKRINANPMTRWMLGQSHDKGLSGDVPQWKGWQDIGVIAGDIPIGMGLVAGGPKLPHDGTVSVEETMLKGASDSIVVHESHLSILMSAHVAMQVTIFLRTGKFDQETTTPLFDAEPA
;
A
#
# COMPACT_ATOMS: atom_id res chain seq x y z
N MET A 1 -11.10 4.14 24.46
CA MET A 1 -10.43 3.08 23.66
C MET A 1 -9.61 3.75 22.58
N ARG A 2 -8.42 3.24 22.26
CA ARG A 2 -7.58 3.77 21.18
C ARG A 2 -8.10 3.28 19.82
N GLU A 3 -7.94 4.10 18.77
CA GLU A 3 -8.19 3.66 17.41
C GLU A 3 -7.06 2.71 17.00
N ALA A 4 -7.40 1.61 16.31
CA ALA A 4 -6.42 0.63 15.84
C ALA A 4 -5.94 0.94 14.43
N VAL A 5 -4.69 0.60 14.14
CA VAL A 5 -4.11 0.61 12.79
C VAL A 5 -3.56 -0.78 12.47
N VAL A 6 -4.09 -1.40 11.43
CA VAL A 6 -3.57 -2.65 10.88
C VAL A 6 -2.55 -2.31 9.79
N LEU A 7 -1.32 -2.77 9.98
CA LEU A 7 -0.22 -2.59 9.05
C LEU A 7 -0.06 -3.85 8.20
N VAL A 8 -0.13 -3.69 6.88
CA VAL A 8 -0.06 -4.78 5.90
C VAL A 8 1.18 -4.61 5.04
N HIS A 9 2.14 -5.53 5.17
CA HIS A 9 3.45 -5.43 4.49
C HIS A 9 3.39 -5.79 3.01
N GLY A 10 4.46 -5.50 2.28
CA GLY A 10 4.64 -5.83 0.87
C GLY A 10 5.16 -7.24 0.60
N LEU A 11 5.40 -7.51 -0.69
CA LEU A 11 6.08 -8.69 -1.17
C LEU A 11 7.53 -8.69 -0.64
N TRP A 12 8.08 -9.87 -0.36
CA TRP A 12 9.45 -10.05 0.15
C TRP A 12 9.76 -9.44 1.52
N SER A 13 8.79 -8.87 2.21
CA SER A 13 8.97 -8.46 3.59
C SER A 13 9.13 -9.70 4.50
N VAL A 14 10.11 -9.67 5.37
CA VAL A 14 10.30 -10.72 6.38
C VAL A 14 9.54 -10.30 7.64
N ALA A 15 8.36 -10.88 7.83
CA ALA A 15 7.52 -10.66 9.01
C ALA A 15 7.19 -9.16 9.29
N GLY A 16 7.18 -8.32 8.25
CA GLY A 16 6.85 -6.88 8.39
C GLY A 16 7.93 -6.04 9.09
N VAL A 17 9.17 -6.54 9.19
CA VAL A 17 10.27 -5.80 9.88
C VAL A 17 10.51 -4.44 9.26
N ASP A 18 10.29 -4.29 7.97
CA ASP A 18 10.36 -3.06 7.21
C ASP A 18 9.34 -2.00 7.68
N LEU A 19 8.19 -2.41 8.25
CA LEU A 19 7.15 -1.52 8.78
C LEU A 19 7.39 -1.06 10.22
N LEU A 20 8.40 -1.58 10.93
CA LEU A 20 8.58 -1.30 12.36
C LEU A 20 8.77 0.19 12.68
N ARG A 21 9.46 0.94 11.83
CA ARG A 21 9.63 2.39 12.04
C ARG A 21 8.33 3.14 11.89
N LEU A 22 7.57 2.83 10.84
CA LEU A 22 6.23 3.41 10.63
C LEU A 22 5.30 3.06 11.79
N ARG A 23 5.26 1.78 12.19
CA ARG A 23 4.51 1.32 13.35
C ARG A 23 4.83 2.13 14.61
N ASN A 24 6.12 2.29 14.93
CA ASN A 24 6.54 3.00 16.13
C ASN A 24 6.09 4.48 16.12
N ARG A 25 6.16 5.15 14.96
CA ARG A 25 5.69 6.53 14.80
C ARG A 25 4.17 6.64 14.95
N LEU A 26 3.41 5.73 14.34
CA LEU A 26 1.95 5.70 14.49
C LEU A 26 1.54 5.37 15.93
N SER A 27 2.26 4.47 16.62
CA SER A 27 2.05 4.21 18.04
C SER A 27 2.33 5.46 18.89
N SER A 28 3.38 6.22 18.58
CA SER A 28 3.68 7.49 19.24
C SER A 28 2.63 8.57 18.96
N ALA A 29 1.94 8.49 17.81
CA ALA A 29 0.82 9.36 17.45
C ALA A 29 -0.50 8.98 18.15
N GLY A 30 -0.52 7.88 18.94
CA GLY A 30 -1.63 7.48 19.78
C GLY A 30 -2.43 6.28 19.28
N TYR A 31 -2.07 5.67 18.15
CA TYR A 31 -2.76 4.50 17.62
C TYR A 31 -2.31 3.19 18.28
N GLU A 32 -3.23 2.23 18.34
CA GLU A 32 -2.90 0.84 18.67
C GLU A 32 -2.54 0.10 17.36
N CYS A 33 -1.26 -0.23 17.18
CA CYS A 33 -0.76 -0.77 15.93
C CYS A 33 -0.66 -2.30 15.94
N HIS A 34 -1.34 -2.94 15.01
CA HIS A 34 -1.34 -4.39 14.79
C HIS A 34 -0.64 -4.73 13.48
N MET A 35 0.38 -5.59 13.55
CA MET A 35 1.12 -6.06 12.38
C MET A 35 0.45 -7.31 11.82
N PHE A 36 -0.09 -7.24 10.61
CA PHE A 36 -0.59 -8.42 9.92
C PHE A 36 0.55 -9.11 9.18
N ASN A 37 1.05 -10.18 9.77
CA ASN A 37 2.12 -10.99 9.19
C ASN A 37 1.54 -12.15 8.37
N TYR A 38 1.99 -12.28 7.13
CA TYR A 38 1.56 -13.34 6.24
C TYR A 38 2.71 -13.81 5.33
N HIS A 39 2.62 -15.04 4.86
CA HIS A 39 3.52 -15.57 3.86
C HIS A 39 2.92 -15.37 2.48
N VAL A 40 3.64 -14.68 1.61
CA VAL A 40 3.21 -14.40 0.24
C VAL A 40 3.36 -15.64 -0.66
N TRP A 41 4.32 -16.52 -0.36
CA TRP A 41 4.63 -17.68 -1.16
C TRP A 41 3.46 -18.69 -1.18
N GLY A 42 3.06 -19.04 -2.42
CA GLY A 42 2.08 -20.08 -2.66
C GLY A 42 0.61 -19.70 -2.39
N LYS A 43 0.30 -18.40 -2.20
CA LYS A 43 -1.05 -17.93 -1.94
C LYS A 43 -1.43 -16.75 -2.81
N PRO A 44 -2.61 -16.80 -3.47
CA PRO A 44 -3.13 -15.65 -4.19
C PRO A 44 -3.56 -14.54 -3.21
N PRO A 45 -3.57 -13.26 -3.66
CA PRO A 45 -3.93 -12.13 -2.80
C PRO A 45 -5.32 -12.26 -2.17
N ALA A 46 -6.25 -12.89 -2.87
CA ALA A 46 -7.61 -13.18 -2.38
C ALA A 46 -7.64 -14.09 -1.14
N GLU A 47 -6.78 -15.11 -1.06
CA GLU A 47 -6.68 -15.99 0.12
C GLU A 47 -6.04 -15.24 1.30
N ILE A 48 -5.04 -14.40 1.02
CA ILE A 48 -4.39 -13.57 2.04
C ILE A 48 -5.39 -12.56 2.60
N ALA A 49 -6.25 -11.99 1.76
CA ALA A 49 -7.33 -11.09 2.16
C ALA A 49 -8.33 -11.76 3.13
N GLY A 50 -8.66 -13.03 2.90
CA GLY A 50 -9.48 -13.80 3.85
C GLY A 50 -8.84 -13.94 5.24
N LYS A 51 -7.52 -14.12 5.29
CA LYS A 51 -6.78 -14.15 6.57
C LYS A 51 -6.70 -12.77 7.22
N LEU A 52 -6.56 -11.71 6.41
CA LEU A 52 -6.58 -10.34 6.89
C LEU A 52 -7.95 -10.01 7.51
N ASN A 53 -9.05 -10.44 6.88
CA ASN A 53 -10.39 -10.28 7.44
C ASN A 53 -10.50 -10.95 8.82
N GLN A 54 -10.12 -12.23 8.93
CA GLN A 54 -10.13 -12.97 10.20
C GLN A 54 -9.22 -12.34 11.28
N PHE A 55 -8.14 -11.70 10.87
CA PHE A 55 -7.26 -10.98 11.77
C PHE A 55 -7.92 -9.71 12.30
N ILE A 56 -8.56 -8.93 11.42
CA ILE A 56 -9.26 -7.69 11.76
C ILE A 56 -10.47 -7.96 12.68
N GLU A 57 -11.21 -9.04 12.45
CA GLU A 57 -12.38 -9.42 13.26
C GLU A 57 -12.03 -9.65 14.75
N LYS A 58 -10.78 -9.99 15.05
CA LYS A 58 -10.29 -10.21 16.43
C LYS A 58 -9.88 -8.92 17.14
N ILE A 59 -9.83 -7.79 16.44
CA ILE A 59 -9.42 -6.50 17.01
C ILE A 59 -10.64 -5.83 17.64
N ASP A 60 -10.58 -5.63 18.94
CA ASP A 60 -11.60 -4.87 19.68
C ASP A 60 -11.21 -3.40 19.74
N ALA A 61 -11.60 -2.66 18.72
CA ALA A 61 -11.38 -1.22 18.64
C ALA A 61 -12.60 -0.52 18.01
N PRO A 62 -12.90 0.74 18.43
CA PRO A 62 -14.04 1.50 17.90
C PRO A 62 -13.85 1.87 16.43
N LYS A 63 -12.60 2.06 16.01
CA LYS A 63 -12.20 2.31 14.61
C LYS A 63 -10.97 1.49 14.27
N ILE A 64 -10.95 0.95 13.07
CA ILE A 64 -9.84 0.18 12.53
C ILE A 64 -9.40 0.79 11.21
N HIS A 65 -8.24 1.39 11.21
CA HIS A 65 -7.57 1.88 10.02
C HIS A 65 -6.69 0.80 9.41
N ILE A 66 -6.41 0.92 8.11
CA ILE A 66 -5.47 0.04 7.41
C ILE A 66 -4.39 0.91 6.78
N VAL A 67 -3.13 0.56 7.00
CA VAL A 67 -1.99 1.15 6.29
C VAL A 67 -1.24 0.03 5.60
N ALA A 68 -1.27 0.04 4.27
CA ALA A 68 -0.78 -1.06 3.47
C ALA A 68 0.33 -0.60 2.51
N HIS A 69 1.44 -1.34 2.50
CA HIS A 69 2.58 -1.05 1.64
C HIS A 69 2.64 -2.01 0.46
N SER A 70 2.89 -1.47 -0.73
CA SER A 70 3.20 -2.25 -1.93
C SER A 70 2.13 -3.33 -2.20
N PHE A 71 2.49 -4.61 -2.28
CA PHE A 71 1.56 -5.73 -2.45
C PHE A 71 0.47 -5.81 -1.35
N GLY A 72 0.76 -5.31 -0.15
CA GLY A 72 -0.23 -5.21 0.93
C GLY A 72 -1.46 -4.39 0.54
N GLY A 73 -1.30 -3.38 -0.32
CA GLY A 73 -2.42 -2.62 -0.87
C GLY A 73 -3.30 -3.45 -1.79
N ILE A 74 -2.71 -4.33 -2.62
CA ILE A 74 -3.46 -5.28 -3.45
C ILE A 74 -4.28 -6.24 -2.56
N VAL A 75 -3.67 -6.77 -1.50
CA VAL A 75 -4.39 -7.61 -0.51
C VAL A 75 -5.55 -6.84 0.12
N THR A 76 -5.35 -5.55 0.42
CA THR A 76 -6.40 -4.69 0.97
C THR A 76 -7.55 -4.48 -0.03
N MET A 77 -7.26 -4.29 -1.32
CA MET A 77 -8.30 -4.21 -2.35
C MET A 77 -9.15 -5.48 -2.42
N HIS A 78 -8.52 -6.66 -2.34
CA HIS A 78 -9.24 -7.94 -2.28
C HIS A 78 -10.06 -8.10 -0.99
N LEU A 79 -9.61 -7.56 0.13
CA LEU A 79 -10.38 -7.56 1.38
C LEU A 79 -11.74 -6.86 1.17
N PHE A 80 -11.73 -5.65 0.63
CA PHE A 80 -12.95 -4.87 0.42
C PHE A 80 -13.83 -5.38 -0.74
N ASP A 81 -13.28 -6.16 -1.65
CA ASP A 81 -14.06 -6.82 -2.72
C ASP A 81 -14.83 -8.05 -2.21
N GLN A 82 -14.24 -8.81 -1.28
CA GLN A 82 -14.75 -10.12 -0.88
C GLN A 82 -15.52 -10.12 0.44
N PHE A 83 -15.25 -9.17 1.31
CA PHE A 83 -15.81 -9.17 2.67
C PHE A 83 -16.50 -7.82 2.98
N PRO A 84 -17.68 -7.86 3.64
CA PRO A 84 -18.31 -6.65 4.14
C PRO A 84 -17.46 -6.07 5.28
N PHE A 85 -16.90 -4.89 5.08
CA PHE A 85 -16.11 -4.20 6.09
C PHE A 85 -16.97 -3.14 6.79
N ASN A 86 -17.55 -3.51 7.93
CA ASN A 86 -18.51 -2.66 8.67
C ASN A 86 -17.86 -1.85 9.81
N LYS A 87 -16.53 -1.79 9.85
CA LYS A 87 -15.79 -1.00 10.83
C LYS A 87 -15.53 0.41 10.30
N ASP A 88 -15.70 1.40 11.15
CA ASP A 88 -15.22 2.74 10.86
C ASP A 88 -13.69 2.74 10.77
N GLY A 89 -13.16 3.64 9.97
CA GLY A 89 -11.72 3.79 9.80
C GLY A 89 -11.36 4.35 8.43
N ARG A 90 -10.09 4.54 8.18
CA ARG A 90 -9.54 5.04 6.91
C ARG A 90 -8.40 4.14 6.44
N ILE A 91 -8.15 4.19 5.14
CA ILE A 91 -7.14 3.36 4.50
C ILE A 91 -6.07 4.25 3.88
N VAL A 92 -4.79 3.90 4.06
CA VAL A 92 -3.69 4.53 3.33
C VAL A 92 -2.89 3.46 2.60
N LEU A 93 -2.75 3.64 1.29
CA LEU A 93 -1.92 2.81 0.42
C LEU A 93 -0.58 3.52 0.18
N LEU A 94 0.51 2.86 0.54
CA LEU A 94 1.88 3.34 0.36
C LEU A 94 2.52 2.59 -0.82
N ALA A 95 2.84 3.29 -1.90
CA ALA A 95 3.51 2.72 -3.08
C ALA A 95 2.89 1.40 -3.58
N SER A 96 1.57 1.31 -3.59
CA SER A 96 0.83 0.09 -3.94
C SER A 96 0.44 0.08 -5.41
N PRO A 97 0.90 -0.91 -6.21
CA PRO A 97 0.63 -0.97 -7.65
C PRO A 97 -0.77 -1.54 -7.96
N VAL A 98 -1.81 -0.79 -7.62
CA VAL A 98 -3.22 -1.19 -7.77
C VAL A 98 -3.66 -1.28 -9.25
N ASN A 99 -2.90 -0.68 -10.17
CA ASN A 99 -3.12 -0.78 -11.62
C ASN A 99 -2.20 -1.82 -12.29
N GLY A 100 -1.59 -2.70 -11.49
CA GLY A 100 -0.60 -3.67 -11.94
C GLY A 100 0.83 -3.14 -11.86
N SER A 101 1.80 -4.02 -12.06
CA SER A 101 3.22 -3.72 -11.94
C SER A 101 3.98 -4.10 -13.21
N ALA A 102 4.59 -3.13 -13.88
CA ALA A 102 5.46 -3.37 -15.03
C ALA A 102 6.67 -4.25 -14.64
N VAL A 103 7.24 -4.00 -13.47
CA VAL A 103 8.31 -4.81 -12.88
C VAL A 103 7.81 -6.23 -12.62
N GLY A 104 6.65 -6.38 -11.99
CA GLY A 104 6.03 -7.68 -11.74
C GLY A 104 5.77 -8.46 -13.03
N LYS A 105 5.24 -7.81 -14.07
CA LYS A 105 5.02 -8.42 -15.40
C LYS A 105 6.32 -8.92 -16.03
N ARG A 106 7.41 -8.16 -15.95
CA ARG A 106 8.73 -8.58 -16.49
C ARG A 106 9.33 -9.74 -15.70
N ILE A 107 9.26 -9.70 -14.37
CA ILE A 107 9.72 -10.81 -13.52
C ILE A 107 8.95 -12.09 -13.86
N ASN A 108 7.62 -12.00 -14.06
CA ASN A 108 6.78 -13.14 -14.41
C ASN A 108 7.06 -13.68 -15.83
N ALA A 109 7.36 -12.80 -16.78
CA ALA A 109 7.67 -13.20 -18.15
C ALA A 109 9.00 -13.97 -18.28
N ASN A 110 9.92 -13.81 -17.33
CA ASN A 110 11.20 -14.49 -17.33
C ASN A 110 11.13 -15.81 -16.53
N PRO A 111 11.31 -16.99 -17.16
CA PRO A 111 11.26 -18.29 -16.49
C PRO A 111 12.22 -18.45 -15.32
N MET A 112 13.34 -17.74 -15.32
CA MET A 112 14.33 -17.79 -14.25
C MET A 112 13.95 -16.98 -13.01
N THR A 113 13.03 -16.00 -13.13
CA THR A 113 12.66 -15.09 -12.04
C THR A 113 11.21 -15.20 -11.60
N ARG A 114 10.31 -15.76 -12.45
CA ARG A 114 8.87 -15.84 -12.13
C ARG A 114 8.55 -16.52 -10.81
N TRP A 115 9.39 -17.46 -10.38
CA TRP A 115 9.23 -18.14 -9.09
C TRP A 115 9.28 -17.17 -7.90
N MET A 116 9.94 -16.01 -8.05
CA MET A 116 10.06 -14.97 -7.01
C MET A 116 8.70 -14.33 -6.67
N LEU A 117 7.74 -14.38 -7.58
CA LEU A 117 6.40 -13.81 -7.38
C LEU A 117 5.40 -14.84 -6.82
N GLY A 118 5.68 -16.14 -6.97
CA GLY A 118 4.72 -17.18 -6.55
C GLY A 118 3.35 -16.97 -7.21
N GLN A 119 2.27 -16.92 -6.43
CA GLN A 119 0.90 -16.65 -6.90
C GLN A 119 0.47 -15.19 -6.79
N SER A 120 1.38 -14.28 -6.45
CA SER A 120 1.08 -12.85 -6.31
C SER A 120 0.89 -12.12 -7.65
N HIS A 121 1.25 -12.77 -8.76
CA HIS A 121 1.10 -12.20 -10.10
C HIS A 121 -0.38 -12.17 -10.50
N ASP A 122 -1.06 -13.31 -10.48
CA ASP A 122 -2.44 -13.44 -10.94
C ASP A 122 -3.41 -12.73 -9.98
N LYS A 123 -4.32 -11.92 -10.54
CA LYS A 123 -5.24 -11.04 -9.80
C LYS A 123 -4.54 -10.08 -8.80
N GLY A 124 -3.27 -9.76 -9.10
CA GLY A 124 -2.46 -8.88 -8.30
C GLY A 124 -1.55 -8.02 -9.17
N LEU A 125 -0.26 -8.38 -9.27
CA LEU A 125 0.72 -7.63 -10.04
C LEU A 125 0.47 -7.62 -11.56
N SER A 126 -0.40 -8.51 -12.10
CA SER A 126 -0.88 -8.47 -13.48
C SER A 126 -1.73 -7.24 -13.80
N GLY A 127 -2.39 -6.65 -12.80
CA GLY A 127 -3.29 -5.51 -12.94
C GLY A 127 -4.78 -5.86 -12.84
N ASP A 128 -5.12 -7.13 -12.64
CA ASP A 128 -6.51 -7.58 -12.41
C ASP A 128 -6.91 -7.42 -10.93
N VAL A 129 -6.55 -6.26 -10.36
CA VAL A 129 -6.89 -5.91 -8.97
C VAL A 129 -8.35 -5.46 -8.92
N PRO A 130 -9.13 -5.89 -7.92
CA PRO A 130 -10.49 -5.40 -7.76
C PRO A 130 -10.56 -3.88 -7.69
N GLN A 131 -11.62 -3.30 -8.25
CA GLN A 131 -11.87 -1.87 -8.13
C GLN A 131 -12.26 -1.52 -6.70
N TRP A 132 -11.92 -0.30 -6.26
CA TRP A 132 -12.34 0.21 -4.96
C TRP A 132 -13.87 0.33 -4.90
N LYS A 133 -14.44 -0.31 -3.90
CA LYS A 133 -15.90 -0.33 -3.64
C LYS A 133 -16.24 0.05 -2.20
N GLY A 134 -15.22 0.32 -1.40
CA GLY A 134 -15.41 0.71 -0.01
C GLY A 134 -16.04 2.10 0.12
N TRP A 135 -16.66 2.36 1.25
CA TRP A 135 -17.23 3.66 1.62
C TRP A 135 -16.27 4.49 2.47
N GLN A 136 -15.20 3.86 2.95
CA GLN A 136 -14.19 4.52 3.76
C GLN A 136 -13.33 5.47 2.90
N ASP A 137 -12.83 6.53 3.53
CA ASP A 137 -11.79 7.35 2.90
C ASP A 137 -10.54 6.50 2.66
N ILE A 138 -10.05 6.53 1.43
CA ILE A 138 -8.81 5.86 1.03
C ILE A 138 -7.84 6.87 0.42
N GLY A 139 -6.64 6.96 1.00
CA GLY A 139 -5.57 7.83 0.56
C GLY A 139 -4.44 7.03 -0.12
N VAL A 140 -3.78 7.66 -1.08
CA VAL A 140 -2.64 7.07 -1.80
C VAL A 140 -1.40 7.94 -1.62
N ILE A 141 -0.29 7.33 -1.20
CA ILE A 141 1.03 7.96 -1.19
C ILE A 141 1.93 7.21 -2.16
N ALA A 142 2.40 7.88 -3.21
CA ALA A 142 3.39 7.38 -4.15
C ALA A 142 4.77 7.98 -3.88
N GLY A 143 5.83 7.28 -4.25
CA GLY A 143 7.20 7.78 -4.21
C GLY A 143 7.73 8.11 -5.61
N ASP A 144 8.73 9.00 -5.71
CA ASP A 144 9.32 9.42 -6.97
C ASP A 144 10.87 9.30 -7.04
N ILE A 145 11.53 8.81 -5.98
CA ILE A 145 12.97 8.55 -6.03
C ILE A 145 13.24 7.21 -6.73
N PRO A 146 13.87 7.21 -7.92
CA PRO A 146 14.03 6.02 -8.73
C PRO A 146 15.17 5.11 -8.25
N ILE A 147 15.12 4.69 -6.98
CA ILE A 147 16.11 3.79 -6.36
C ILE A 147 15.40 2.57 -5.79
N GLY A 148 15.67 1.38 -6.33
CA GLY A 148 15.06 0.15 -5.83
C GLY A 148 15.34 -1.08 -6.68
N MET A 149 14.86 -2.22 -6.19
CA MET A 149 15.04 -3.54 -6.82
C MET A 149 14.40 -3.64 -8.21
N GLY A 150 13.40 -2.83 -8.51
CA GLY A 150 12.75 -2.81 -9.82
C GLY A 150 13.67 -2.42 -10.97
N LEU A 151 14.76 -1.69 -10.70
CA LEU A 151 15.74 -1.28 -11.70
C LEU A 151 16.44 -2.49 -12.33
N VAL A 152 16.68 -3.56 -11.58
CA VAL A 152 17.27 -4.81 -12.09
C VAL A 152 16.37 -5.46 -13.14
N ALA A 153 15.06 -5.26 -13.04
CA ALA A 153 14.07 -5.73 -14.02
C ALA A 153 13.74 -4.67 -15.09
N GLY A 154 14.60 -3.66 -15.28
CA GLY A 154 14.42 -2.60 -16.27
C GLY A 154 13.57 -1.42 -15.83
N GLY A 155 13.23 -1.33 -14.54
CA GLY A 155 12.51 -0.21 -13.91
C GLY A 155 11.07 -0.02 -14.40
N PRO A 156 10.23 0.67 -13.65
CA PRO A 156 8.92 1.12 -14.12
C PRO A 156 9.04 2.42 -14.95
N LYS A 157 7.91 2.93 -15.42
CA LYS A 157 7.80 4.20 -16.15
C LYS A 157 7.97 5.37 -15.18
N LEU A 158 8.65 6.42 -15.58
CA LEU A 158 8.82 7.65 -14.79
C LEU A 158 7.50 8.43 -14.65
N PRO A 159 7.27 9.12 -13.51
CA PRO A 159 8.05 9.06 -12.28
C PRO A 159 7.78 7.77 -11.49
N HIS A 160 8.78 7.30 -10.74
CA HIS A 160 8.67 6.04 -9.99
C HIS A 160 9.59 6.02 -8.76
N ASP A 161 9.29 5.14 -7.79
CA ASP A 161 10.02 4.96 -6.54
C ASP A 161 11.17 3.93 -6.59
N GLY A 162 11.51 3.48 -7.81
CA GLY A 162 12.49 2.42 -8.05
C GLY A 162 11.86 1.02 -8.21
N THR A 163 10.58 0.84 -7.91
CA THR A 163 9.87 -0.45 -8.02
C THR A 163 8.48 -0.29 -8.63
N VAL A 164 7.76 0.76 -8.27
CA VAL A 164 6.39 1.07 -8.69
C VAL A 164 6.36 2.49 -9.25
N SER A 165 5.70 2.70 -10.38
CA SER A 165 5.48 4.04 -10.92
C SER A 165 4.31 4.73 -10.22
N VAL A 166 4.30 6.06 -10.26
CA VAL A 166 3.16 6.85 -9.77
C VAL A 166 1.88 6.44 -10.48
N GLU A 167 1.92 6.23 -11.81
CA GLU A 167 0.77 5.78 -12.60
C GLU A 167 0.19 4.44 -12.10
N GLU A 168 1.06 3.50 -11.70
CA GLU A 168 0.64 2.20 -11.16
C GLU A 168 -0.06 2.29 -9.79
N THR A 169 0.18 3.38 -9.05
CA THR A 169 -0.47 3.61 -7.75
C THR A 169 -1.80 4.35 -7.83
N MET A 170 -2.12 4.98 -8.96
CA MET A 170 -3.33 5.81 -9.11
C MET A 170 -4.59 4.98 -8.89
N LEU A 171 -5.34 5.30 -7.85
CA LEU A 171 -6.57 4.58 -7.51
C LEU A 171 -7.79 5.43 -7.86
N LYS A 172 -8.63 4.92 -8.79
CA LYS A 172 -9.91 5.55 -9.08
C LYS A 172 -10.83 5.46 -7.84
N GLY A 173 -11.30 6.62 -7.38
CA GLY A 173 -12.11 6.71 -6.17
C GLY A 173 -11.31 6.94 -4.90
N ALA A 174 -10.00 7.19 -4.98
CA ALA A 174 -9.24 7.67 -3.84
C ALA A 174 -9.80 9.02 -3.33
N SER A 175 -9.89 9.16 -2.01
CA SER A 175 -10.34 10.42 -1.37
C SER A 175 -9.30 11.51 -1.50
N ASP A 176 -8.01 11.12 -1.54
CA ASP A 176 -6.87 12.02 -1.74
C ASP A 176 -5.63 11.25 -2.16
N SER A 177 -4.66 11.94 -2.81
CA SER A 177 -3.39 11.34 -3.21
C SER A 177 -2.27 12.36 -3.20
N ILE A 178 -1.08 11.91 -2.79
CA ILE A 178 0.15 12.72 -2.82
C ILE A 178 1.32 11.92 -3.38
N VAL A 179 2.32 12.65 -3.89
CA VAL A 179 3.63 12.09 -4.19
C VAL A 179 4.65 12.68 -3.25
N VAL A 180 5.51 11.84 -2.75
CA VAL A 180 6.57 12.19 -1.82
C VAL A 180 7.93 11.86 -2.43
N HIS A 181 8.95 12.64 -2.09
CA HIS A 181 10.32 12.41 -2.55
C HIS A 181 10.98 11.28 -1.75
N GLU A 182 10.51 10.05 -2.03
CA GLU A 182 10.94 8.82 -1.35
C GLU A 182 11.05 7.66 -2.34
N SER A 183 11.92 6.71 -2.04
CA SER A 183 12.01 5.44 -2.76
C SER A 183 11.04 4.41 -2.17
N HIS A 184 10.90 3.26 -2.83
CA HIS A 184 9.98 2.18 -2.44
C HIS A 184 10.15 1.70 -0.99
N LEU A 185 11.36 1.72 -0.46
CA LEU A 185 11.65 1.33 0.93
C LEU A 185 11.79 2.52 1.87
N SER A 186 12.36 3.65 1.40
CA SER A 186 12.53 4.82 2.27
C SER A 186 11.20 5.43 2.70
N ILE A 187 10.13 5.26 1.90
CA ILE A 187 8.76 5.67 2.24
C ILE A 187 8.29 5.11 3.59
N LEU A 188 8.74 3.92 3.98
CA LEU A 188 8.41 3.30 5.27
C LEU A 188 9.23 3.86 6.44
N MET A 189 10.36 4.48 6.12
CA MET A 189 11.29 5.03 7.12
C MET A 189 11.12 6.53 7.31
N SER A 190 10.40 7.20 6.42
CA SER A 190 10.23 8.64 6.40
C SER A 190 9.36 9.14 7.56
N ALA A 191 9.84 10.17 8.26
CA ALA A 191 9.06 10.86 9.27
C ALA A 191 7.94 11.68 8.64
N HIS A 192 8.20 12.26 7.47
CA HIS A 192 7.23 13.00 6.69
C HIS A 192 6.06 12.11 6.26
N VAL A 193 6.33 10.92 5.71
CA VAL A 193 5.29 9.96 5.35
C VAL A 193 4.45 9.54 6.56
N ALA A 194 5.09 9.24 7.69
CA ALA A 194 4.34 8.87 8.91
C ALA A 194 3.45 10.04 9.42
N MET A 195 3.90 11.28 9.25
CA MET A 195 3.09 12.48 9.54
C MET A 195 1.90 12.55 8.59
N GLN A 196 2.10 12.43 7.28
CA GLN A 196 1.05 12.44 6.27
C GLN A 196 0.01 11.33 6.51
N VAL A 197 0.46 10.10 6.80
CA VAL A 197 -0.42 9.00 7.20
C VAL A 197 -1.25 9.40 8.42
N THR A 198 -0.62 9.96 9.47
CA THR A 198 -1.31 10.39 10.69
C THR A 198 -2.37 11.46 10.41
N ILE A 199 -2.04 12.44 9.56
CA ILE A 199 -2.97 13.51 9.16
C ILE A 199 -4.16 12.88 8.41
N PHE A 200 -3.91 12.03 7.41
CA PHE A 200 -4.96 11.39 6.65
C PHE A 200 -5.87 10.52 7.54
N LEU A 201 -5.30 9.72 8.43
CA LEU A 201 -6.10 8.89 9.33
C LEU A 201 -7.01 9.73 10.25
N ARG A 202 -6.63 10.96 10.56
CA ARG A 202 -7.44 11.90 11.37
C ARG A 202 -8.48 12.68 10.58
N THR A 203 -8.13 13.10 9.36
CA THR A 203 -8.91 14.11 8.61
C THR A 203 -9.54 13.58 7.32
N GLY A 204 -9.03 12.49 6.74
CA GLY A 204 -9.41 11.99 5.42
C GLY A 204 -8.72 12.73 4.26
N LYS A 205 -7.77 13.63 4.55
CA LYS A 205 -6.99 14.38 3.56
C LYS A 205 -5.53 14.42 3.97
N PHE A 206 -4.64 14.52 2.98
CA PHE A 206 -3.24 14.80 3.20
C PHE A 206 -2.98 16.31 3.33
N ASP A 207 -1.86 16.66 3.94
CA ASP A 207 -1.36 18.03 3.92
C ASP A 207 -0.61 18.29 2.61
N GLN A 208 -1.25 19.01 1.71
CA GLN A 208 -0.72 19.31 0.37
C GLN A 208 0.38 20.39 0.40
N GLU A 209 0.46 21.21 1.45
CA GLU A 209 1.44 22.31 1.54
C GLU A 209 2.89 21.78 1.69
N THR A 210 3.03 20.58 2.22
CA THR A 210 4.33 19.94 2.48
C THR A 210 4.72 18.91 1.40
N THR A 211 3.94 18.80 0.33
CA THR A 211 4.18 17.86 -0.77
C THR A 211 4.45 18.61 -2.07
N THR A 212 5.22 18.01 -2.99
CA THR A 212 5.35 18.56 -4.34
C THR A 212 4.06 18.26 -5.11
N PRO A 213 3.31 19.26 -5.60
CA PRO A 213 2.13 19.02 -6.41
C PRO A 213 2.52 18.28 -7.71
N LEU A 214 1.87 17.16 -8.01
CA LEU A 214 2.18 16.38 -9.21
C LEU A 214 1.54 16.90 -10.49
N PHE A 215 0.60 17.81 -10.42
CA PHE A 215 -0.13 18.28 -11.59
C PHE A 215 -0.38 19.79 -11.54
N ASP A 216 0.62 20.55 -11.99
CA ASP A 216 0.37 21.71 -12.82
C ASP A 216 0.47 21.26 -14.28
N ALA A 217 -0.45 20.41 -14.71
CA ALA A 217 -0.71 20.20 -16.12
C ALA A 217 -1.71 21.26 -16.55
N GLU A 218 -1.22 22.41 -16.99
CA GLU A 218 -2.05 23.33 -17.77
C GLU A 218 -2.63 22.55 -18.96
N PRO A 219 -3.94 22.67 -19.21
CA PRO A 219 -4.51 22.24 -20.47
C PRO A 219 -4.05 23.21 -21.56
N ALA A 220 -3.23 22.72 -22.49
CA ALA A 220 -2.98 23.39 -23.76
C ALA A 220 -4.16 23.15 -24.72
#